data_b7f63981fc8cd5724de46c054057846d
#
_entry.id   b7f63981fc8cd5724de46c054057846d
#
_cell.length_a   1.000
_cell.length_b   1.000
_cell.length_c   1.000
_cell.angle_alpha   90.00
_cell.angle_beta   90.00
_cell.angle_gamma   90.00
#
_symmetry.space_group_name_H-M   'P 1'
#
loop_
_entity.id
_entity.type
_entity.pdbx_description
1 polymer ?
#
loop_
_entity_poly.entity_id
_entity_poly.type
_entity_poly.pdbx_seq_one_letter_code
_entity_poly.pdbx_strand_id
1 'polypeptide(L)'
;MTVDDNSLPADLAKEIETYRKLFWVPTETLHKVIEYFIEELERGNADGTDPTGIPMNPAWVLEYPNGSETGDYLAIDLGGTNLRVVLVHLLGDHKFTTEQTKYHIPSHMRTTKNRDELFEFIAQCLEDFLRSKHPDGIPSDAVFPLGFTFSYPATQNSIFEGILQRWTKGFDIPNVEGHDVVPLLMEQVEKRGLPIKIGALINDTSGTLVASRYTDELTEMGCIFGTGVNGAYYDRVKNIPKLQGKLYDDIDPESPMLINCEYGSFDNAHKVLPRTKFDIRIDDESPRPGQQAFEKMTSGYYLGELLRLIMLDTYKKGLIFKSYTESSEQIKYLETPYFLDTSFLSIAEADDTPSLSVVSNEFSNKLFIDTTFEERLYVRKLSQFIGTRAARLSICGISAVCKKMNHKKCHIAADGSVFLKYPYFPERAAQGLSDVFGWDGIDMKDHPIQIKQAEDGSGVGAAVIAALSHARREKGLSLGLKK
;
A
#
# COMPACT_ATOMS: atom_id res chain seq x y z
N MET A 1 -31.29 15.91 -4.13
CA MET A 1 -31.54 16.06 -5.59
C MET A 1 -30.23 15.62 -6.26
N THR A 2 -30.26 14.55 -7.04
CA THR A 2 -29.12 14.16 -7.86
C THR A 2 -28.85 15.28 -8.87
N VAL A 3 -27.61 15.77 -8.93
CA VAL A 3 -27.18 16.75 -9.93
C VAL A 3 -27.44 16.15 -11.32
N ASP A 4 -28.27 16.79 -12.13
CA ASP A 4 -28.69 16.28 -13.44
C ASP A 4 -27.50 16.28 -14.41
N ASP A 5 -27.17 15.11 -14.94
CA ASP A 5 -26.10 14.89 -15.89
C ASP A 5 -26.26 15.65 -17.23
N ASN A 6 -27.48 16.14 -17.52
CA ASN A 6 -27.82 16.84 -18.74
C ASN A 6 -27.47 18.36 -18.74
N SER A 7 -26.83 18.87 -17.69
CA SER A 7 -26.54 20.27 -17.51
C SER A 7 -25.21 20.76 -18.13
N LEU A 8 -24.42 19.86 -18.74
CA LEU A 8 -23.17 20.26 -19.38
C LEU A 8 -23.38 20.86 -20.77
N PRO A 9 -22.64 21.93 -21.14
CA PRO A 9 -22.54 22.39 -22.52
C PRO A 9 -22.13 21.26 -23.49
N ALA A 10 -22.62 21.32 -24.72
CA ALA A 10 -22.45 20.22 -25.69
C ALA A 10 -20.98 19.84 -25.97
N ASP A 11 -20.07 20.82 -25.93
CA ASP A 11 -18.63 20.61 -26.08
C ASP A 11 -18.03 19.86 -24.86
N LEU A 12 -18.34 20.26 -23.64
CA LEU A 12 -17.92 19.54 -22.44
C LEU A 12 -18.59 18.17 -22.30
N ALA A 13 -19.86 18.03 -22.68
CA ALA A 13 -20.54 16.74 -22.70
C ALA A 13 -19.87 15.74 -23.66
N LYS A 14 -19.45 16.21 -24.83
CA LYS A 14 -18.68 15.40 -25.79
C LYS A 14 -17.33 14.98 -25.25
N GLU A 15 -16.65 15.89 -24.56
CA GLU A 15 -15.33 15.61 -23.95
C GLU A 15 -15.47 14.59 -22.80
N ILE A 16 -16.48 14.72 -21.94
CA ILE A 16 -16.80 13.75 -20.89
C ILE A 16 -17.05 12.35 -21.45
N GLU A 17 -17.83 12.24 -22.54
CA GLU A 17 -18.08 10.94 -23.15
C GLU A 17 -16.78 10.32 -23.73
N THR A 18 -15.88 11.14 -24.24
CA THR A 18 -14.55 10.71 -24.70
C THR A 18 -13.75 10.12 -23.51
N TYR A 19 -13.68 10.84 -22.39
CA TYR A 19 -12.95 10.35 -21.21
C TYR A 19 -13.65 9.18 -20.54
N ARG A 20 -14.98 9.14 -20.52
CA ARG A 20 -15.73 7.98 -20.02
C ARG A 20 -15.30 6.69 -20.74
N LYS A 21 -15.21 6.74 -22.08
CA LYS A 21 -14.75 5.60 -22.88
C LYS A 21 -13.28 5.28 -22.65
N LEU A 22 -12.45 6.31 -22.53
CA LEU A 22 -11.00 6.16 -22.36
C LEU A 22 -10.61 5.53 -21.01
N PHE A 23 -11.34 5.86 -19.94
CA PHE A 23 -11.07 5.39 -18.59
C PHE A 23 -11.88 4.16 -18.17
N TRP A 24 -12.91 3.80 -18.93
CA TRP A 24 -13.66 2.58 -18.66
C TRP A 24 -12.83 1.33 -18.97
N VAL A 25 -12.67 0.45 -17.97
CA VAL A 25 -12.01 -0.84 -18.14
C VAL A 25 -13.06 -1.94 -18.23
N PRO A 26 -13.33 -2.49 -19.42
CA PRO A 26 -14.30 -3.58 -19.58
C PRO A 26 -13.85 -4.85 -18.85
N THR A 27 -14.81 -5.71 -18.48
CA THR A 27 -14.54 -6.99 -17.80
C THR A 27 -13.63 -7.90 -18.62
N GLU A 28 -13.75 -7.90 -19.95
CA GLU A 28 -12.84 -8.64 -20.84
C GLU A 28 -11.36 -8.17 -20.68
N THR A 29 -11.14 -6.86 -20.54
CA THR A 29 -9.80 -6.31 -20.27
C THR A 29 -9.31 -6.73 -18.89
N LEU A 30 -10.18 -6.72 -17.86
CA LEU A 30 -9.81 -7.21 -16.53
C LEU A 30 -9.37 -8.68 -16.58
N HIS A 31 -10.05 -9.54 -17.32
CA HIS A 31 -9.65 -10.93 -17.48
C HIS A 31 -8.25 -11.08 -18.10
N LYS A 32 -7.95 -10.32 -19.16
CA LYS A 32 -6.61 -10.33 -19.80
C LYS A 32 -5.53 -9.86 -18.82
N VAL A 33 -5.80 -8.80 -18.06
CA VAL A 33 -4.89 -8.29 -17.02
C VAL A 33 -4.67 -9.35 -15.94
N ILE A 34 -5.73 -10.00 -15.46
CA ILE A 34 -5.65 -11.03 -14.41
C ILE A 34 -4.86 -12.26 -14.89
N GLU A 35 -5.08 -12.73 -16.12
CA GLU A 35 -4.33 -13.86 -16.69
C GLU A 35 -2.83 -13.55 -16.74
N TYR A 36 -2.46 -12.40 -17.27
CA TYR A 36 -1.06 -11.98 -17.30
C TYR A 36 -0.49 -11.71 -15.90
N PHE A 37 -1.32 -11.25 -14.96
CA PHE A 37 -0.94 -11.07 -13.57
C PHE A 37 -0.54 -12.42 -12.92
N ILE A 38 -1.30 -13.49 -13.16
CA ILE A 38 -0.98 -14.84 -12.70
C ILE A 38 0.39 -15.28 -13.26
N GLU A 39 0.62 -15.09 -14.56
CA GLU A 39 1.91 -15.44 -15.19
C GLU A 39 3.09 -14.70 -14.54
N GLU A 40 2.93 -13.40 -14.20
CA GLU A 40 3.97 -12.64 -13.52
C GLU A 40 4.20 -13.06 -12.07
N LEU A 41 3.13 -13.40 -11.33
CA LEU A 41 3.26 -13.96 -9.97
C LEU A 41 4.05 -15.28 -10.00
N GLU A 42 3.76 -16.16 -10.96
CA GLU A 42 4.47 -17.43 -11.13
C GLU A 42 5.93 -17.21 -11.53
N ARG A 43 6.18 -16.30 -12.45
CA ARG A 43 7.54 -15.92 -12.88
C ARG A 43 8.37 -15.37 -11.71
N GLY A 44 7.78 -14.45 -10.92
CA GLY A 44 8.43 -13.89 -9.75
C GLY A 44 8.72 -14.92 -8.66
N ASN A 45 7.87 -15.93 -8.48
CA ASN A 45 8.14 -17.06 -7.59
C ASN A 45 9.25 -17.98 -8.13
N ALA A 46 9.36 -18.10 -9.45
CA ALA A 46 10.37 -18.95 -10.08
C ALA A 46 11.79 -18.35 -10.01
N ASP A 47 11.93 -17.07 -10.29
CA ASP A 47 13.23 -16.38 -10.33
C ASP A 47 13.25 -15.10 -9.49
N GLY A 48 12.32 -14.18 -9.70
CA GLY A 48 12.24 -12.91 -8.97
C GLY A 48 13.35 -11.91 -9.28
N THR A 49 14.19 -12.18 -10.27
CA THR A 49 15.31 -11.32 -10.68
C THR A 49 15.00 -10.43 -11.89
N ASP A 50 13.88 -10.69 -12.58
CA ASP A 50 13.44 -9.88 -13.71
C ASP A 50 13.04 -8.47 -13.22
N PRO A 51 13.78 -7.41 -13.60
CA PRO A 51 13.49 -6.04 -13.16
C PRO A 51 12.17 -5.49 -13.74
N THR A 52 11.59 -6.17 -14.74
CA THR A 52 10.32 -5.81 -15.37
C THR A 52 9.13 -6.55 -14.79
N GLY A 53 9.36 -7.54 -13.92
CA GLY A 53 8.34 -8.37 -13.31
C GLY A 53 8.04 -8.05 -11.85
N ILE A 54 7.18 -8.86 -11.25
CA ILE A 54 6.83 -8.79 -9.83
C ILE A 54 7.90 -9.54 -9.01
N PRO A 55 8.50 -8.92 -7.96
CA PRO A 55 9.60 -9.54 -7.21
C PRO A 55 9.22 -10.79 -6.41
N MET A 56 8.02 -10.86 -5.85
CA MET A 56 7.51 -11.97 -5.05
C MET A 56 8.46 -12.33 -3.89
N ASN A 57 8.68 -11.38 -2.98
CA ASN A 57 9.66 -11.50 -1.89
C ASN A 57 9.15 -12.43 -0.77
N PRO A 58 9.85 -13.54 -0.45
CA PRO A 58 9.54 -14.33 0.73
C PRO A 58 9.75 -13.50 2.00
N ALA A 59 8.76 -13.48 2.89
CA ALA A 59 8.79 -12.70 4.12
C ALA A 59 9.11 -13.54 5.37
N TRP A 60 9.44 -14.83 5.18
CA TRP A 60 9.91 -15.77 6.21
C TRP A 60 8.93 -16.00 7.37
N VAL A 61 7.65 -15.72 7.17
CA VAL A 61 6.56 -16.10 8.07
C VAL A 61 6.08 -17.48 7.60
N LEU A 62 6.48 -18.51 8.35
CA LEU A 62 6.34 -19.92 7.98
C LEU A 62 5.18 -20.63 8.71
N GLU A 63 4.36 -19.87 9.42
CA GLU A 63 3.20 -20.38 10.14
C GLU A 63 2.05 -19.39 10.00
N TYR A 64 0.82 -19.90 10.04
CA TYR A 64 -0.36 -19.05 10.15
C TYR A 64 -0.56 -18.63 11.61
N PRO A 65 -0.99 -17.39 11.90
CA PRO A 65 -1.48 -17.06 13.22
C PRO A 65 -2.73 -17.90 13.50
N ASN A 66 -2.85 -18.41 14.70
CA ASN A 66 -3.94 -19.30 15.09
C ASN A 66 -4.76 -18.77 16.29
N GLY A 67 -4.45 -17.55 16.74
CA GLY A 67 -5.13 -16.90 17.84
C GLY A 67 -4.72 -17.37 19.24
N SER A 68 -3.80 -18.34 19.35
CA SER A 68 -3.29 -18.79 20.64
C SER A 68 -2.07 -18.00 21.13
N GLU A 69 -1.55 -17.12 20.30
CA GLU A 69 -0.37 -16.30 20.62
C GLU A 69 -0.65 -15.41 21.81
N THR A 70 0.30 -15.38 22.76
CA THR A 70 0.22 -14.61 24.01
C THR A 70 1.55 -13.90 24.29
N GLY A 71 1.49 -12.85 25.11
CA GLY A 71 2.66 -12.11 25.57
C GLY A 71 2.68 -10.67 25.11
N ASP A 72 3.73 -9.95 25.52
CA ASP A 72 3.92 -8.54 25.28
C ASP A 72 4.98 -8.35 24.20
N TYR A 73 4.63 -7.64 23.14
CA TYR A 73 5.48 -7.40 21.98
C TYR A 73 5.53 -5.90 21.68
N LEU A 74 6.72 -5.40 21.42
CA LEU A 74 6.88 -4.08 20.84
C LEU A 74 6.74 -4.15 19.32
N ALA A 75 6.16 -3.12 18.77
CA ALA A 75 6.16 -2.89 17.33
C ALA A 75 6.57 -1.45 17.04
N ILE A 76 7.35 -1.24 15.98
CA ILE A 76 7.58 0.07 15.41
C ILE A 76 7.18 0.09 13.96
N ASP A 77 6.66 1.25 13.54
CA ASP A 77 6.31 1.52 12.14
C ASP A 77 7.00 2.81 11.70
N LEU A 78 8.00 2.67 10.84
CA LEU A 78 8.74 3.79 10.26
C LEU A 78 8.06 4.27 8.98
N GLY A 79 7.23 5.29 9.12
CA GLY A 79 6.59 5.97 8.00
C GLY A 79 7.43 7.09 7.39
N GLY A 80 6.85 7.82 6.45
CA GLY A 80 7.53 8.95 5.78
C GLY A 80 7.75 10.18 6.66
N THR A 81 6.85 10.45 7.61
CA THR A 81 6.87 11.66 8.46
C THR A 81 6.75 11.37 9.95
N ASN A 82 6.40 10.14 10.29
CA ASN A 82 6.16 9.73 11.66
C ASN A 82 6.74 8.35 11.92
N LEU A 83 7.20 8.16 13.15
CA LEU A 83 7.47 6.87 13.74
C LEU A 83 6.34 6.56 14.72
N ARG A 84 5.76 5.38 14.65
CA ARG A 84 4.80 4.88 15.63
C ARG A 84 5.46 3.79 16.46
N VAL A 85 5.33 3.86 17.77
CA VAL A 85 5.76 2.83 18.72
C VAL A 85 4.51 2.27 19.38
N VAL A 86 4.36 0.95 19.36
CA VAL A 86 3.18 0.24 19.88
C VAL A 86 3.64 -0.87 20.82
N LEU A 87 3.02 -0.98 21.97
CA LEU A 87 3.07 -2.16 22.81
C LEU A 87 1.78 -2.95 22.57
N VAL A 88 1.92 -4.19 22.14
CA VAL A 88 0.80 -5.10 21.84
C VAL A 88 0.80 -6.20 22.87
N HIS A 89 -0.31 -6.33 23.57
CA HIS A 89 -0.58 -7.43 24.50
C HIS A 89 -1.43 -8.46 23.77
N LEU A 90 -0.83 -9.57 23.37
CA LEU A 90 -1.55 -10.72 22.80
C LEU A 90 -2.14 -11.54 23.95
N LEU A 91 -3.46 -11.73 23.93
CA LEU A 91 -4.20 -12.33 25.05
C LEU A 91 -4.62 -13.78 24.78
N GLY A 92 -4.31 -14.30 23.60
CA GLY A 92 -4.91 -15.53 23.10
C GLY A 92 -6.36 -15.34 22.66
N ASP A 93 -7.02 -16.41 22.23
CA ASP A 93 -8.42 -16.38 21.74
C ASP A 93 -8.68 -15.29 20.70
N HIS A 94 -7.70 -15.04 19.81
CA HIS A 94 -7.77 -14.00 18.76
C HIS A 94 -7.93 -12.57 19.32
N LYS A 95 -7.54 -12.33 20.58
CA LYS A 95 -7.71 -11.04 21.25
C LYS A 95 -6.37 -10.38 21.52
N PHE A 96 -6.39 -9.06 21.47
CA PHE A 96 -5.26 -8.23 21.81
C PHE A 96 -5.71 -6.87 22.36
N THR A 97 -4.79 -6.18 23.02
CA THR A 97 -4.92 -4.75 23.34
C THR A 97 -3.65 -4.04 22.93
N THR A 98 -3.74 -2.75 22.66
CA THR A 98 -2.59 -1.96 22.21
C THR A 98 -2.46 -0.67 23.00
N GLU A 99 -1.22 -0.26 23.24
CA GLU A 99 -0.86 1.06 23.72
C GLU A 99 0.16 1.66 22.76
N GLN A 100 -0.05 2.88 22.30
CA GLN A 100 0.81 3.45 21.25
C GLN A 100 1.14 4.93 21.49
N THR A 101 2.28 5.33 20.94
CA THR A 101 2.69 6.73 20.84
C THR A 101 3.21 7.00 19.43
N LYS A 102 2.86 8.16 18.91
CA LYS A 102 3.31 8.63 17.60
C LYS A 102 4.29 9.76 17.77
N TYR A 103 5.45 9.63 17.16
CA TYR A 103 6.53 10.59 17.17
C TYR A 103 6.69 11.21 15.78
N HIS A 104 6.80 12.52 15.70
CA HIS A 104 7.09 13.20 14.44
C HIS A 104 8.59 13.10 14.11
N ILE A 105 8.91 12.64 12.89
CA ILE A 105 10.30 12.58 12.41
C ILE A 105 10.68 13.98 11.90
N PRO A 106 11.65 14.65 12.54
CA PRO A 106 12.12 15.95 12.07
C PRO A 106 12.56 15.90 10.59
N SER A 107 12.16 16.90 9.81
CA SER A 107 12.38 16.88 8.36
C SER A 107 13.85 16.74 7.97
N HIS A 108 14.77 17.32 8.74
CA HIS A 108 16.21 17.23 8.49
C HIS A 108 16.76 15.79 8.64
N MET A 109 16.15 14.95 9.48
CA MET A 109 16.58 13.56 9.67
C MET A 109 16.32 12.69 8.44
N ARG A 110 15.39 13.06 7.57
CA ARG A 110 15.11 12.31 6.35
C ARG A 110 16.21 12.42 5.29
N THR A 111 17.03 13.48 5.40
CA THR A 111 18.12 13.77 4.45
C THR A 111 19.45 14.04 5.17
N THR A 112 19.57 13.57 6.41
CA THR A 112 20.80 13.70 7.18
C THR A 112 21.98 13.04 6.48
N LYS A 113 23.18 13.57 6.69
CA LYS A 113 24.42 12.97 6.16
C LYS A 113 25.03 11.95 7.12
N ASN A 114 24.49 11.83 8.32
CA ASN A 114 24.87 10.83 9.32
C ASN A 114 23.74 9.82 9.50
N ARG A 115 23.92 8.57 8.99
CA ARG A 115 22.92 7.50 9.08
C ARG A 115 22.50 7.17 10.52
N ASP A 116 23.42 7.34 11.48
CA ASP A 116 23.17 6.94 12.87
C ASP A 116 22.12 7.84 13.53
N GLU A 117 21.95 9.10 13.09
CA GLU A 117 20.97 10.03 13.66
C GLU A 117 19.52 9.50 13.57
N LEU A 118 19.15 8.87 12.44
CA LEU A 118 17.80 8.29 12.29
C LEU A 118 17.61 7.12 13.26
N PHE A 119 18.57 6.19 13.32
CA PHE A 119 18.45 5.01 14.17
C PHE A 119 18.57 5.34 15.66
N GLU A 120 19.38 6.34 16.00
CA GLU A 120 19.46 6.90 17.35
C GLU A 120 18.11 7.54 17.78
N PHE A 121 17.49 8.30 16.89
CA PHE A 121 16.15 8.85 17.11
C PHE A 121 15.11 7.75 17.34
N ILE A 122 15.12 6.68 16.53
CA ILE A 122 14.21 5.54 16.71
C ILE A 122 14.45 4.88 18.09
N ALA A 123 15.70 4.63 18.46
CA ALA A 123 16.04 4.04 19.75
C ALA A 123 15.65 4.96 20.92
N GLN A 124 15.78 6.30 20.78
CA GLN A 124 15.30 7.25 21.76
C GLN A 124 13.78 7.19 21.94
N CYS A 125 13.03 7.13 20.83
CA CYS A 125 11.56 7.00 20.89
C CYS A 125 11.12 5.69 21.58
N LEU A 126 11.85 4.59 21.35
CA LEU A 126 11.62 3.31 22.04
C LEU A 126 11.91 3.45 23.54
N GLU A 127 13.00 4.12 23.93
CA GLU A 127 13.34 4.37 25.35
C GLU A 127 12.26 5.22 26.01
N ASP A 128 11.87 6.34 25.41
CA ASP A 128 10.86 7.25 25.95
C ASP A 128 9.52 6.54 26.13
N PHE A 129 9.13 5.73 25.14
CA PHE A 129 7.93 4.93 25.20
C PHE A 129 7.97 3.92 26.36
N LEU A 130 9.02 3.10 26.46
CA LEU A 130 9.17 2.10 27.52
C LEU A 130 9.20 2.74 28.91
N ARG A 131 9.93 3.84 29.06
CA ARG A 131 9.96 4.58 30.35
C ARG A 131 8.59 5.15 30.72
N SER A 132 7.79 5.58 29.75
CA SER A 132 6.42 6.04 30.01
C SER A 132 5.49 4.92 30.49
N LYS A 133 5.77 3.66 30.10
CA LYS A 133 4.99 2.47 30.48
C LYS A 133 5.51 1.86 31.80
N HIS A 134 6.75 2.11 32.16
CA HIS A 134 7.39 1.59 33.37
C HIS A 134 7.94 2.76 34.20
N PRO A 135 7.06 3.57 34.85
CA PRO A 135 7.50 4.74 35.64
C PRO A 135 8.39 4.38 36.82
N ASP A 136 8.22 3.17 37.37
CA ASP A 136 9.04 2.63 38.46
C ASP A 136 10.36 1.98 37.97
N GLY A 137 10.65 2.06 36.68
CA GLY A 137 11.79 1.44 36.02
C GLY A 137 11.43 0.19 35.24
N ILE A 138 12.15 -0.04 34.13
CA ILE A 138 12.00 -1.24 33.30
C ILE A 138 12.52 -2.44 34.12
N PRO A 139 11.74 -3.55 34.26
CA PRO A 139 12.19 -4.74 34.98
C PRO A 139 13.53 -5.26 34.42
N SER A 140 14.46 -5.64 35.30
CA SER A 140 15.80 -6.07 34.89
C SER A 140 15.85 -7.39 34.14
N ASP A 141 14.82 -8.19 34.25
CA ASP A 141 14.62 -9.48 33.56
C ASP A 141 13.70 -9.39 32.34
N ALA A 142 13.14 -8.20 32.08
CA ALA A 142 12.29 -7.99 30.92
C ALA A 142 13.07 -8.14 29.59
N VAL A 143 12.45 -8.76 28.63
CA VAL A 143 12.90 -8.78 27.22
C VAL A 143 11.70 -8.51 26.34
N PHE A 144 11.77 -7.45 25.54
CA PHE A 144 10.70 -7.08 24.63
C PHE A 144 11.08 -7.50 23.20
N PRO A 145 10.43 -8.53 22.64
CA PRO A 145 10.60 -8.83 21.22
C PRO A 145 10.02 -7.69 20.38
N LEU A 146 10.78 -7.21 19.40
CA LEU A 146 10.42 -6.07 18.54
C LEU A 146 10.04 -6.54 17.15
N GLY A 147 8.82 -6.29 16.72
CA GLY A 147 8.42 -6.29 15.31
C GLY A 147 8.75 -4.92 14.67
N PHE A 148 9.58 -4.93 13.65
CA PHE A 148 9.96 -3.71 12.94
C PHE A 148 9.27 -3.65 11.57
N THR A 149 8.22 -2.84 11.46
CA THR A 149 7.59 -2.54 10.17
C THR A 149 8.43 -1.51 9.44
N PHE A 150 9.05 -1.96 8.37
CA PHE A 150 9.94 -1.19 7.53
C PHE A 150 9.37 -1.15 6.10
N SER A 151 8.52 -0.16 5.83
CA SER A 151 7.76 -0.02 4.57
C SER A 151 8.59 0.64 3.47
N TYR A 152 9.78 0.10 3.21
CA TYR A 152 10.70 0.49 2.13
C TYR A 152 11.13 -0.78 1.37
N PRO A 153 11.47 -0.67 0.08
CA PRO A 153 11.96 -1.81 -0.69
C PRO A 153 13.21 -2.43 -0.04
N ALA A 154 13.09 -3.65 0.43
CA ALA A 154 14.18 -4.37 1.08
C ALA A 154 14.25 -5.82 0.63
N THR A 155 15.46 -6.37 0.56
CA THR A 155 15.71 -7.80 0.35
C THR A 155 15.88 -8.47 1.70
N GLN A 156 15.21 -9.61 1.90
CA GLN A 156 15.24 -10.37 3.14
C GLN A 156 15.74 -11.79 2.87
N ASN A 157 16.84 -12.21 3.53
CA ASN A 157 17.28 -13.61 3.54
C ASN A 157 16.84 -14.34 4.81
N SER A 158 16.33 -13.59 5.77
CA SER A 158 15.68 -14.11 6.99
C SER A 158 14.65 -13.09 7.51
N ILE A 159 13.81 -13.54 8.46
CA ILE A 159 12.85 -12.65 9.13
C ILE A 159 13.53 -11.56 9.96
N PHE A 160 14.80 -11.72 10.29
CA PHE A 160 15.54 -10.84 11.20
C PHE A 160 16.42 -9.83 10.46
N GLU A 161 16.38 -9.78 9.13
CA GLU A 161 17.19 -8.86 8.34
C GLU A 161 16.37 -8.16 7.26
N GLY A 162 16.83 -6.99 6.84
CA GLY A 162 16.29 -6.25 5.72
C GLY A 162 17.33 -5.36 5.08
N ILE A 163 17.87 -5.79 3.94
CA ILE A 163 18.83 -5.01 3.17
C ILE A 163 18.06 -3.98 2.37
N LEU A 164 18.16 -2.71 2.76
CA LEU A 164 17.50 -1.62 2.06
C LEU A 164 17.99 -1.53 0.61
N GLN A 165 17.08 -1.70 -0.34
CA GLN A 165 17.41 -1.54 -1.76
C GLN A 165 17.53 -0.07 -2.15
N ARG A 166 16.61 0.76 -1.65
CA ARG A 166 16.56 2.20 -1.92
C ARG A 166 15.64 2.93 -0.97
N TRP A 167 15.96 4.17 -0.70
CA TRP A 167 15.07 5.08 0.00
C TRP A 167 13.89 5.53 -0.88
N THR A 168 12.76 5.78 -0.22
CA THR A 168 11.51 6.34 -0.80
C THR A 168 10.92 7.33 0.20
N LYS A 169 9.73 7.86 -0.05
CA LYS A 169 8.96 8.71 0.89
C LYS A 169 9.73 9.96 1.38
N GLY A 170 10.67 10.48 0.56
CA GLY A 170 11.45 11.67 0.88
C GLY A 170 12.66 11.45 1.81
N PHE A 171 13.05 10.19 2.04
CA PHE A 171 14.32 9.86 2.66
C PHE A 171 15.44 9.80 1.62
N ASP A 172 16.62 10.28 2.00
CA ASP A 172 17.88 10.19 1.24
C ASP A 172 19.04 10.26 2.22
N ILE A 173 19.35 9.12 2.85
CA ILE A 173 20.40 9.02 3.87
C ILE A 173 21.53 8.16 3.33
N PRO A 174 22.76 8.66 3.22
CA PRO A 174 23.88 7.91 2.68
C PRO A 174 24.28 6.72 3.57
N ASN A 175 24.89 5.70 2.97
CA ASN A 175 25.42 4.50 3.65
C ASN A 175 24.36 3.65 4.40
N VAL A 176 23.11 3.69 3.95
CA VAL A 176 22.04 2.79 4.43
C VAL A 176 21.57 1.88 3.30
N GLU A 177 21.45 2.41 2.08
CA GLU A 177 21.15 1.57 0.91
C GLU A 177 22.23 0.49 0.72
N GLY A 178 21.80 -0.72 0.43
CA GLY A 178 22.68 -1.90 0.33
C GLY A 178 23.10 -2.51 1.68
N HIS A 179 22.63 -1.96 2.81
CA HIS A 179 22.92 -2.47 4.14
C HIS A 179 21.67 -2.99 4.85
N ASP A 180 21.89 -3.94 5.76
CA ASP A 180 20.84 -4.41 6.67
C ASP A 180 20.52 -3.34 7.70
N VAL A 181 19.25 -2.94 7.78
CA VAL A 181 18.78 -1.88 8.71
C VAL A 181 18.63 -2.37 10.14
N VAL A 182 18.52 -3.68 10.35
CA VAL A 182 18.33 -4.24 11.70
C VAL A 182 19.56 -4.04 12.58
N PRO A 183 20.80 -4.37 12.17
CA PRO A 183 21.99 -4.07 12.96
C PRO A 183 22.15 -2.58 13.26
N LEU A 184 21.79 -1.69 12.31
CA LEU A 184 21.89 -0.24 12.52
C LEU A 184 21.00 0.24 13.66
N LEU A 185 19.77 -0.30 13.74
CA LEU A 185 18.87 -0.01 14.86
C LEU A 185 19.33 -0.68 16.14
N MET A 186 19.69 -1.95 16.11
CA MET A 186 20.02 -2.72 17.31
C MET A 186 21.28 -2.21 17.99
N GLU A 187 22.25 -1.68 17.26
CA GLU A 187 23.43 -1.01 17.82
C GLU A 187 23.03 0.21 18.72
N GLN A 188 22.06 1.00 18.29
CA GLN A 188 21.60 2.15 19.07
C GLN A 188 20.74 1.72 20.28
N VAL A 189 19.98 0.64 20.14
CA VAL A 189 19.21 0.01 21.23
C VAL A 189 20.16 -0.50 22.32
N GLU A 190 21.24 -1.20 21.92
CA GLU A 190 22.26 -1.73 22.85
C GLU A 190 23.03 -0.62 23.55
N LYS A 191 23.43 0.46 22.85
CA LYS A 191 24.09 1.63 23.46
C LYS A 191 23.27 2.27 24.57
N ARG A 192 21.94 2.17 24.50
CA ARG A 192 21.01 2.68 25.52
C ARG A 192 20.67 1.66 26.60
N GLY A 193 21.19 0.44 26.50
CA GLY A 193 20.91 -0.63 27.46
C GLY A 193 19.45 -1.05 27.49
N LEU A 194 18.71 -0.91 26.40
CA LEU A 194 17.30 -1.28 26.33
C LEU A 194 17.15 -2.80 26.20
N PRO A 195 16.24 -3.43 26.96
CA PRO A 195 16.01 -4.88 26.90
C PRO A 195 15.14 -5.29 25.70
N ILE A 196 15.53 -4.85 24.50
CA ILE A 196 14.79 -5.08 23.25
C ILE A 196 15.60 -6.05 22.38
N LYS A 197 14.91 -7.02 21.78
CA LYS A 197 15.48 -7.93 20.79
C LYS A 197 14.63 -7.92 19.53
N ILE A 198 15.27 -7.93 18.36
CA ILE A 198 14.52 -8.06 17.11
C ILE A 198 13.76 -9.40 17.09
N GLY A 199 12.47 -9.33 16.87
CA GLY A 199 11.56 -10.46 16.69
C GLY A 199 11.26 -10.70 15.22
N ALA A 200 11.09 -9.62 14.45
CA ALA A 200 10.87 -9.68 13.01
C ALA A 200 11.10 -8.32 12.36
N LEU A 201 11.55 -8.31 11.11
CA LEU A 201 11.44 -7.16 10.21
C LEU A 201 10.39 -7.50 9.14
N ILE A 202 9.43 -6.64 8.93
CA ILE A 202 8.30 -6.89 8.02
C ILE A 202 8.00 -5.69 7.12
N ASN A 203 7.30 -5.97 6.02
CA ASN A 203 6.61 -4.95 5.22
C ASN A 203 5.19 -4.72 5.78
N ASP A 204 4.63 -3.51 5.63
CA ASP A 204 3.27 -3.14 6.06
C ASP A 204 2.18 -4.06 5.50
N THR A 205 2.31 -4.47 4.24
CA THR A 205 1.34 -5.37 3.59
C THR A 205 1.35 -6.77 4.22
N SER A 206 2.53 -7.27 4.61
CA SER A 206 2.67 -8.54 5.35
C SER A 206 2.02 -8.44 6.73
N GLY A 207 2.24 -7.33 7.42
CA GLY A 207 1.58 -7.06 8.70
C GLY A 207 0.06 -6.98 8.57
N THR A 208 -0.44 -6.30 7.53
CA THR A 208 -1.88 -6.21 7.24
C THR A 208 -2.53 -7.59 7.08
N LEU A 209 -1.90 -8.49 6.35
CA LEU A 209 -2.38 -9.87 6.21
C LEU A 209 -2.42 -10.59 7.55
N VAL A 210 -1.32 -10.56 8.30
CA VAL A 210 -1.19 -11.34 9.53
C VAL A 210 -2.08 -10.81 10.65
N ALA A 211 -2.18 -9.49 10.83
CA ALA A 211 -3.08 -8.89 11.81
C ALA A 211 -4.54 -9.25 11.54
N SER A 212 -4.97 -9.14 10.30
CA SER A 212 -6.35 -9.44 9.93
C SER A 212 -6.65 -10.94 10.00
N ARG A 213 -5.69 -11.80 9.62
CA ARG A 213 -5.85 -13.24 9.76
C ARG A 213 -5.87 -13.69 11.24
N TYR A 214 -5.17 -12.98 12.12
CA TYR A 214 -5.20 -13.25 13.56
C TYR A 214 -6.62 -13.12 14.14
N THR A 215 -7.42 -12.20 13.63
CA THR A 215 -8.81 -11.99 14.06
C THR A 215 -9.85 -12.67 13.18
N ASP A 216 -9.50 -13.01 11.94
CA ASP A 216 -10.39 -13.58 10.93
C ASP A 216 -9.65 -14.62 10.08
N GLU A 217 -9.77 -15.89 10.42
CA GLU A 217 -9.10 -17.02 9.76
C GLU A 217 -9.41 -17.17 8.27
N LEU A 218 -10.48 -16.54 7.76
CA LEU A 218 -10.80 -16.52 6.34
C LEU A 218 -9.94 -15.52 5.56
N THR A 219 -9.14 -14.68 6.23
CA THR A 219 -8.25 -13.73 5.56
C THR A 219 -7.10 -14.46 4.88
N GLU A 220 -7.04 -14.38 3.55
CA GLU A 220 -6.02 -15.06 2.73
C GLU A 220 -5.06 -14.09 2.01
N MET A 221 -5.39 -12.81 1.98
CA MET A 221 -4.56 -11.78 1.35
C MET A 221 -4.64 -10.48 2.11
N GLY A 222 -3.51 -9.76 2.19
CA GLY A 222 -3.43 -8.38 2.64
C GLY A 222 -3.09 -7.47 1.47
N CYS A 223 -3.72 -6.31 1.39
CA CYS A 223 -3.52 -5.32 0.34
C CYS A 223 -3.36 -3.92 0.93
N ILE A 224 -2.52 -3.13 0.33
CA ILE A 224 -2.41 -1.69 0.57
C ILE A 224 -2.88 -0.95 -0.67
N PHE A 225 -3.89 -0.10 -0.51
CA PHE A 225 -4.37 0.86 -1.52
C PHE A 225 -4.26 2.26 -0.92
N GLY A 226 -3.07 2.80 -0.95
CA GLY A 226 -2.71 4.06 -0.31
C GLY A 226 -1.94 4.98 -1.24
N THR A 227 -0.88 5.62 -0.73
CA THR A 227 0.09 6.38 -1.53
C THR A 227 0.73 5.51 -2.60
N GLY A 228 1.04 4.26 -2.25
CA GLY A 228 1.44 3.18 -3.16
C GLY A 228 0.39 2.07 -3.20
N VAL A 229 0.70 0.99 -3.92
CA VAL A 229 -0.11 -0.23 -4.01
C VAL A 229 0.76 -1.46 -3.81
N ASN A 230 0.29 -2.40 -2.98
CA ASN A 230 0.98 -3.67 -2.76
C ASN A 230 0.00 -4.75 -2.30
N GLY A 231 0.43 -6.02 -2.37
CA GLY A 231 -0.29 -7.18 -1.87
C GLY A 231 0.64 -8.23 -1.28
N ALA A 232 0.11 -8.98 -0.32
CA ALA A 232 0.78 -10.12 0.28
C ALA A 232 -0.21 -11.27 0.45
N TYR A 233 0.28 -12.50 0.28
CA TYR A 233 -0.52 -13.71 0.47
C TYR A 233 0.38 -14.86 0.94
N TYR A 234 -0.22 -15.95 1.40
CA TYR A 234 0.53 -17.14 1.72
C TYR A 234 0.57 -18.11 0.53
N ASP A 235 1.77 -18.60 0.19
CA ASP A 235 1.96 -19.74 -0.70
C ASP A 235 2.66 -20.86 0.06
N ARG A 236 2.79 -22.05 -0.51
CA ARG A 236 3.59 -23.12 0.09
C ARG A 236 5.04 -22.99 -0.35
N VAL A 237 5.97 -23.33 0.53
CA VAL A 237 7.42 -23.30 0.27
C VAL A 237 7.77 -24.04 -1.02
N LYS A 238 7.16 -25.21 -1.27
CA LYS A 238 7.38 -26.01 -2.49
C LYS A 238 7.00 -25.30 -3.80
N ASN A 239 6.11 -24.31 -3.73
CA ASN A 239 5.65 -23.53 -4.88
C ASN A 239 6.53 -22.30 -5.17
N ILE A 240 7.70 -22.20 -4.51
CA ILE A 240 8.64 -21.09 -4.65
C ILE A 240 9.98 -21.62 -5.15
N PRO A 241 10.11 -21.92 -6.47
CA PRO A 241 11.30 -22.58 -7.02
C PRO A 241 12.61 -21.85 -6.75
N LYS A 242 12.61 -20.52 -6.69
CA LYS A 242 13.83 -19.72 -6.39
C LYS A 242 14.43 -19.99 -5.01
N LEU A 243 13.72 -20.67 -4.11
CA LEU A 243 14.22 -21.09 -2.79
C LEU A 243 14.82 -22.50 -2.78
N GLN A 244 14.66 -23.29 -3.86
CA GLN A 244 15.16 -24.66 -3.92
C GLN A 244 16.66 -24.72 -3.69
N GLY A 245 17.07 -25.66 -2.85
CA GLY A 245 18.48 -25.87 -2.48
C GLY A 245 19.08 -24.83 -1.52
N LYS A 246 18.32 -23.80 -1.14
CA LYS A 246 18.77 -22.71 -0.27
C LYS A 246 18.18 -22.77 1.15
N LEU A 247 17.28 -23.69 1.40
CA LEU A 247 16.56 -23.80 2.69
C LEU A 247 17.25 -24.81 3.61
N TYR A 248 17.11 -24.59 4.92
CA TYR A 248 17.45 -25.58 5.93
C TYR A 248 16.50 -26.78 5.88
N ASP A 249 16.97 -27.93 6.33
CA ASP A 249 16.25 -29.21 6.21
C ASP A 249 15.03 -29.31 7.15
N ASP A 250 14.96 -28.45 8.16
CA ASP A 250 13.84 -28.30 9.09
C ASP A 250 12.67 -27.45 8.53
N ILE A 251 12.82 -26.84 7.37
CA ILE A 251 11.74 -26.11 6.69
C ILE A 251 10.99 -27.10 5.79
N ASP A 252 9.79 -27.49 6.26
CA ASP A 252 8.91 -28.39 5.50
C ASP A 252 8.45 -27.74 4.21
N PRO A 253 8.60 -28.39 3.03
CA PRO A 253 8.07 -27.92 1.76
C PRO A 253 6.57 -27.61 1.75
N GLU A 254 5.80 -28.23 2.62
CA GLU A 254 4.34 -27.98 2.77
C GLU A 254 4.03 -26.80 3.71
N SER A 255 5.02 -26.26 4.42
CA SER A 255 4.82 -25.06 5.25
C SER A 255 4.31 -23.88 4.44
N PRO A 256 3.44 -23.05 5.02
CA PRO A 256 3.12 -21.76 4.42
C PRO A 256 4.37 -20.88 4.40
N MET A 257 4.47 -20.03 3.40
CA MET A 257 5.42 -18.93 3.30
C MET A 257 4.66 -17.68 2.91
N LEU A 258 4.71 -16.66 3.75
CA LEU A 258 4.16 -15.36 3.39
C LEU A 258 5.01 -14.72 2.30
N ILE A 259 4.35 -14.27 1.23
CA ILE A 259 4.98 -13.58 0.10
C ILE A 259 4.55 -12.12 0.10
N ASN A 260 5.50 -11.22 0.24
CA ASN A 260 5.32 -9.80 -0.10
C ASN A 260 5.53 -9.65 -1.62
N CYS A 261 4.45 -9.44 -2.35
CA CYS A 261 4.49 -9.49 -3.82
C CYS A 261 5.30 -8.34 -4.42
N GLU A 262 5.17 -7.12 -3.90
CA GLU A 262 5.67 -5.89 -4.52
C GLU A 262 5.08 -5.69 -5.93
N TYR A 263 3.78 -5.97 -6.08
CA TYR A 263 3.10 -6.00 -7.37
C TYR A 263 2.78 -4.61 -7.95
N GLY A 264 3.18 -3.53 -7.29
CA GLY A 264 3.18 -2.21 -7.93
C GLY A 264 3.95 -2.19 -9.24
N SER A 265 4.93 -3.09 -9.38
CA SER A 265 5.76 -3.29 -10.57
C SER A 265 5.10 -4.15 -11.68
N PHE A 266 3.88 -4.65 -11.47
CA PHE A 266 3.16 -5.43 -12.48
C PHE A 266 3.09 -4.69 -13.82
N ASP A 267 3.33 -5.41 -14.89
CA ASP A 267 3.29 -4.93 -16.28
C ASP A 267 4.25 -3.76 -16.57
N ASN A 268 5.43 -3.70 -15.94
CA ASN A 268 6.47 -2.77 -16.34
C ASN A 268 6.89 -2.94 -17.81
N ALA A 269 6.61 -4.11 -18.40
CA ALA A 269 6.81 -4.38 -19.82
C ALA A 269 5.69 -3.80 -20.72
N HIS A 270 4.65 -3.18 -20.16
CA HIS A 270 3.55 -2.51 -20.86
C HIS A 270 2.77 -3.38 -21.85
N LYS A 271 2.43 -4.60 -21.48
CA LYS A 271 1.77 -5.59 -22.35
C LYS A 271 0.25 -5.56 -22.29
N VAL A 272 -0.34 -5.31 -21.09
CA VAL A 272 -1.77 -5.55 -20.87
C VAL A 272 -2.52 -4.40 -20.20
N LEU A 273 -1.84 -3.54 -19.44
CA LEU A 273 -2.49 -2.40 -18.77
C LEU A 273 -3.03 -1.41 -19.81
N PRO A 274 -4.29 -0.95 -19.69
CA PRO A 274 -4.92 -0.03 -20.64
C PRO A 274 -4.42 1.41 -20.42
N ARG A 275 -3.15 1.65 -20.77
CA ARG A 275 -2.49 2.94 -20.60
C ARG A 275 -3.03 3.99 -21.59
N THR A 276 -3.37 5.15 -21.08
CA THR A 276 -3.74 6.32 -21.88
C THR A 276 -2.52 7.20 -22.14
N LYS A 277 -2.64 8.20 -23.00
CA LYS A 277 -1.59 9.22 -23.22
C LYS A 277 -1.16 9.93 -21.92
N PHE A 278 -2.07 10.03 -20.94
CA PHE A 278 -1.79 10.66 -19.64
C PHE A 278 -0.98 9.73 -18.74
N ASP A 279 -1.28 8.43 -18.75
CA ASP A 279 -0.50 7.45 -17.99
C ASP A 279 0.92 7.34 -18.54
N ILE A 280 1.09 7.38 -19.86
CA ILE A 280 2.40 7.42 -20.52
C ILE A 280 3.18 8.67 -20.09
N ARG A 281 2.53 9.83 -20.07
CA ARG A 281 3.16 11.07 -19.64
C ARG A 281 3.56 11.04 -18.15
N ILE A 282 2.70 10.52 -17.28
CA ILE A 282 3.03 10.34 -15.86
C ILE A 282 4.26 9.43 -15.71
N ASP A 283 4.33 8.37 -16.49
CA ASP A 283 5.46 7.44 -16.47
C ASP A 283 6.75 8.13 -16.92
N ASP A 284 6.74 8.79 -18.08
CA ASP A 284 7.88 9.46 -18.69
C ASP A 284 8.42 10.60 -17.81
N GLU A 285 7.54 11.37 -17.15
CA GLU A 285 7.88 12.49 -16.27
C GLU A 285 8.20 12.04 -14.82
N SER A 286 8.01 10.76 -14.48
CA SER A 286 8.30 10.25 -13.15
C SER A 286 9.80 10.09 -12.89
N PRO A 287 10.25 10.06 -11.62
CA PRO A 287 11.65 9.78 -11.28
C PRO A 287 12.17 8.45 -11.80
N ARG A 288 11.27 7.53 -12.17
CA ARG A 288 11.60 6.16 -12.64
C ARG A 288 10.68 5.75 -13.79
N PRO A 289 10.96 6.22 -15.00
CA PRO A 289 10.23 5.79 -16.19
C PRO A 289 10.34 4.26 -16.39
N GLY A 290 9.24 3.64 -16.82
CA GLY A 290 9.17 2.21 -17.06
C GLY A 290 9.11 1.31 -15.80
N GLN A 291 8.99 1.89 -14.60
CA GLN A 291 8.85 1.15 -13.35
C GLN A 291 7.52 1.48 -12.67
N GLN A 292 7.03 0.54 -11.85
CA GLN A 292 5.81 0.70 -11.05
C GLN A 292 4.58 1.02 -11.92
N ALA A 293 4.44 0.35 -13.06
CA ALA A 293 3.39 0.65 -14.03
C ALA A 293 1.98 0.48 -13.44
N PHE A 294 1.74 -0.58 -12.66
CA PHE A 294 0.46 -0.81 -12.00
C PHE A 294 0.19 0.22 -10.90
N GLU A 295 1.19 0.53 -10.09
CA GLU A 295 1.09 1.53 -9.03
C GLU A 295 0.75 2.90 -9.62
N LYS A 296 1.37 3.30 -10.72
CA LYS A 296 1.10 4.58 -11.39
C LYS A 296 -0.33 4.72 -11.89
N MET A 297 -1.03 3.63 -12.14
CA MET A 297 -2.42 3.65 -12.60
C MET A 297 -3.46 3.51 -11.49
N THR A 298 -3.07 3.07 -10.28
CA THR A 298 -4.01 2.67 -9.23
C THR A 298 -3.81 3.36 -7.89
N SER A 299 -2.61 3.86 -7.61
CA SER A 299 -2.30 4.39 -6.28
C SER A 299 -2.53 5.89 -6.13
N GLY A 300 -2.78 6.30 -4.89
CA GLY A 300 -3.16 7.66 -4.55
C GLY A 300 -2.09 8.73 -4.86
N TYR A 301 -0.83 8.37 -5.00
CA TYR A 301 0.19 9.35 -5.37
C TYR A 301 -0.03 9.94 -6.77
N TYR A 302 -0.61 9.13 -7.69
CA TYR A 302 -0.69 9.49 -9.11
C TYR A 302 -2.08 9.94 -9.58
N LEU A 303 -3.16 9.62 -8.86
CA LEU A 303 -4.52 9.94 -9.33
C LEU A 303 -4.77 11.46 -9.41
N GLY A 304 -4.18 12.25 -8.49
CA GLY A 304 -4.23 13.71 -8.53
C GLY A 304 -3.55 14.28 -9.77
N GLU A 305 -2.38 13.77 -10.08
CA GLU A 305 -1.62 14.16 -11.27
C GLU A 305 -2.36 13.81 -12.56
N LEU A 306 -3.01 12.67 -12.60
CA LEU A 306 -3.84 12.25 -13.73
C LEU A 306 -4.98 13.24 -13.97
N LEU A 307 -5.72 13.64 -12.94
CA LEU A 307 -6.76 14.65 -13.06
C LEU A 307 -6.20 15.99 -13.55
N ARG A 308 -5.07 16.43 -12.95
CA ARG A 308 -4.40 17.67 -13.33
C ARG A 308 -4.06 17.69 -14.82
N LEU A 309 -3.48 16.62 -15.34
CA LEU A 309 -3.11 16.50 -16.76
C LEU A 309 -4.33 16.55 -17.69
N ILE A 310 -5.44 15.91 -17.28
CA ILE A 310 -6.69 15.95 -18.06
C ILE A 310 -7.27 17.36 -18.07
N MET A 311 -7.31 18.03 -16.92
CA MET A 311 -7.76 19.42 -16.84
C MET A 311 -6.89 20.35 -17.68
N LEU A 312 -5.58 20.18 -17.66
CA LEU A 312 -4.65 20.95 -18.47
C LEU A 312 -4.88 20.71 -19.99
N ASP A 313 -5.11 19.46 -20.40
CA ASP A 313 -5.44 19.13 -21.81
C ASP A 313 -6.77 19.79 -22.22
N THR A 314 -7.77 19.77 -21.33
CA THR A 314 -9.07 20.38 -21.60
C THR A 314 -9.01 21.92 -21.60
N TYR A 315 -8.19 22.52 -20.73
CA TYR A 315 -7.91 23.96 -20.76
C TYR A 315 -7.25 24.38 -22.08
N LYS A 316 -6.23 23.65 -22.53
CA LYS A 316 -5.56 23.91 -23.82
C LYS A 316 -6.46 23.78 -25.05
N LYS A 317 -7.57 23.04 -24.92
CA LYS A 317 -8.65 22.99 -25.91
C LYS A 317 -9.61 24.19 -25.82
N GLY A 318 -9.42 25.09 -24.85
CA GLY A 318 -10.29 26.25 -24.60
C GLY A 318 -11.68 25.90 -24.09
N LEU A 319 -11.84 24.74 -23.42
CA LEU A 319 -13.14 24.24 -22.98
C LEU A 319 -13.46 24.61 -21.52
N ILE A 320 -12.42 24.74 -20.66
CA ILE A 320 -12.57 25.13 -19.25
C ILE A 320 -11.64 26.30 -18.92
N PHE A 321 -11.92 26.99 -17.83
CA PHE A 321 -11.13 28.09 -17.29
C PHE A 321 -10.89 29.23 -18.31
N LYS A 322 -11.87 29.53 -19.12
CA LYS A 322 -11.81 30.48 -20.25
C LYS A 322 -11.47 31.91 -19.83
N SER A 323 -11.65 32.24 -18.56
CA SER A 323 -11.32 33.57 -17.99
C SER A 323 -9.85 33.76 -17.72
N TYR A 324 -9.03 32.69 -17.80
CA TYR A 324 -7.62 32.72 -17.51
C TYR A 324 -6.78 32.52 -18.76
N THR A 325 -5.67 33.24 -18.86
CA THR A 325 -4.70 33.12 -19.96
C THR A 325 -3.51 32.24 -19.54
N GLU A 326 -2.72 31.76 -20.48
CA GLU A 326 -1.52 30.97 -20.19
C GLU A 326 -0.51 31.72 -19.30
N SER A 327 -0.52 33.05 -19.26
CA SER A 327 0.33 33.85 -18.39
C SER A 327 -0.21 34.01 -16.96
N SER A 328 -1.44 33.58 -16.69
CA SER A 328 -2.06 33.67 -15.39
C SER A 328 -1.37 32.75 -14.38
N GLU A 329 -1.14 33.21 -13.16
CA GLU A 329 -0.53 32.38 -12.09
C GLU A 329 -1.34 31.12 -11.79
N GLN A 330 -2.67 31.20 -11.88
CA GLN A 330 -3.59 30.09 -11.73
C GLN A 330 -3.28 28.93 -12.68
N ILE A 331 -2.97 29.26 -13.93
CA ILE A 331 -2.64 28.24 -14.93
C ILE A 331 -1.23 27.67 -14.70
N LYS A 332 -0.30 28.44 -14.15
CA LYS A 332 1.02 27.92 -13.75
C LYS A 332 0.91 26.87 -12.64
N TYR A 333 -0.04 27.01 -11.67
CA TYR A 333 -0.31 25.95 -10.70
C TYR A 333 -0.83 24.68 -11.39
N LEU A 334 -1.75 24.85 -12.35
CA LEU A 334 -2.25 23.70 -13.14
C LEU A 334 -1.15 23.07 -14.01
N GLU A 335 -0.14 23.80 -14.42
CA GLU A 335 1.02 23.29 -15.17
C GLU A 335 2.07 22.63 -14.27
N THR A 336 2.08 22.93 -12.98
CA THR A 336 3.06 22.40 -12.03
C THR A 336 2.81 20.91 -11.76
N PRO A 337 3.76 19.99 -12.05
CA PRO A 337 3.59 18.58 -11.82
C PRO A 337 3.28 18.26 -10.36
N TYR A 338 2.38 17.31 -10.13
CA TYR A 338 1.95 16.84 -8.79
C TYR A 338 1.39 17.93 -7.87
N PHE A 339 0.96 19.07 -8.41
CA PHE A 339 0.35 20.13 -7.62
C PHE A 339 -0.99 19.70 -7.00
N LEU A 340 -1.74 18.85 -7.68
CA LEU A 340 -2.96 18.25 -7.17
C LEU A 340 -2.69 16.84 -6.66
N ASP A 341 -3.14 16.59 -5.43
CA ASP A 341 -3.15 15.28 -4.83
C ASP A 341 -4.52 14.59 -4.98
N THR A 342 -4.60 13.33 -4.60
CA THR A 342 -5.82 12.52 -4.70
C THR A 342 -6.94 13.00 -3.77
N SER A 343 -6.64 13.80 -2.73
CA SER A 343 -7.68 14.39 -1.89
C SER A 343 -8.59 15.33 -2.67
N PHE A 344 -8.04 16.02 -3.68
CA PHE A 344 -8.83 16.90 -4.56
C PHE A 344 -9.92 16.11 -5.32
N LEU A 345 -9.56 14.94 -5.88
CA LEU A 345 -10.53 14.06 -6.54
C LEU A 345 -11.57 13.54 -5.56
N SER A 346 -11.12 13.11 -4.40
CA SER A 346 -11.97 12.58 -3.33
C SER A 346 -13.03 13.61 -2.90
N ILE A 347 -12.61 14.84 -2.69
CA ILE A 347 -13.48 15.96 -2.33
C ILE A 347 -14.45 16.28 -3.49
N ALA A 348 -13.93 16.35 -4.72
CA ALA A 348 -14.74 16.64 -5.90
C ALA A 348 -15.83 15.59 -6.13
N GLU A 349 -15.52 14.32 -5.91
CA GLU A 349 -16.48 13.24 -6.07
C GLU A 349 -17.51 13.19 -4.92
N ALA A 350 -17.09 13.48 -3.69
CA ALA A 350 -17.93 13.44 -2.50
C ALA A 350 -18.90 14.63 -2.40
N ASP A 351 -18.68 15.72 -3.16
CA ASP A 351 -19.51 16.92 -3.07
C ASP A 351 -20.91 16.66 -3.60
N ASP A 352 -21.88 16.56 -2.69
CA ASP A 352 -23.31 16.37 -2.98
C ASP A 352 -24.13 17.68 -2.88
N THR A 353 -23.45 18.82 -2.67
CA THR A 353 -24.12 20.11 -2.61
C THR A 353 -24.70 20.50 -3.97
N PRO A 354 -25.90 21.12 -4.02
CA PRO A 354 -26.56 21.43 -5.30
C PRO A 354 -25.75 22.30 -6.26
N SER A 355 -24.84 23.13 -5.72
CA SER A 355 -23.96 24.01 -6.51
C SER A 355 -22.54 23.53 -6.64
N LEU A 356 -22.21 22.33 -6.11
CA LEU A 356 -20.84 21.84 -5.99
C LEU A 356 -19.92 22.87 -5.30
N SER A 357 -20.41 23.42 -4.18
CA SER A 357 -19.72 24.50 -3.48
C SER A 357 -18.43 24.06 -2.80
N VAL A 358 -18.34 22.79 -2.40
CA VAL A 358 -17.12 22.24 -1.80
C VAL A 358 -16.01 22.19 -2.86
N VAL A 359 -16.33 21.72 -4.06
CA VAL A 359 -15.41 21.75 -5.22
C VAL A 359 -14.99 23.18 -5.56
N SER A 360 -15.94 24.14 -5.55
CA SER A 360 -15.64 25.55 -5.77
C SER A 360 -14.59 26.07 -4.80
N ASN A 361 -14.76 25.76 -3.50
CA ASN A 361 -13.82 26.18 -2.46
C ASN A 361 -12.43 25.54 -2.65
N GLU A 362 -12.38 24.25 -3.04
CA GLU A 362 -11.11 23.59 -3.33
C GLU A 362 -10.35 24.23 -4.48
N PHE A 363 -11.06 24.61 -5.57
CA PHE A 363 -10.44 25.36 -6.67
C PHE A 363 -9.93 26.72 -6.23
N SER A 364 -10.72 27.47 -5.49
CA SER A 364 -10.35 28.80 -5.00
C SER A 364 -9.16 28.73 -4.03
N ASN A 365 -9.13 27.74 -3.14
CA ASN A 365 -8.10 27.62 -2.11
C ASN A 365 -6.77 27.05 -2.65
N LYS A 366 -6.82 26.08 -3.56
CA LYS A 366 -5.62 25.40 -4.06
C LYS A 366 -5.08 26.00 -5.35
N LEU A 367 -5.95 26.36 -6.29
CA LEU A 367 -5.55 26.82 -7.62
C LEU A 367 -5.84 28.30 -7.84
N PHE A 368 -6.56 28.96 -6.93
CA PHE A 368 -7.02 30.35 -7.05
C PHE A 368 -7.85 30.56 -8.31
N ILE A 369 -8.59 29.53 -8.74
CA ILE A 369 -9.47 29.55 -9.91
C ILE A 369 -10.91 29.70 -9.47
N ASP A 370 -11.61 30.71 -9.99
CA ASP A 370 -13.07 30.82 -9.91
C ASP A 370 -13.70 29.96 -11.00
N THR A 371 -14.55 29.04 -10.62
CA THR A 371 -15.14 28.04 -11.51
C THR A 371 -16.61 28.25 -11.74
N THR A 372 -17.10 27.95 -12.94
CA THR A 372 -18.54 27.81 -13.20
C THR A 372 -19.06 26.49 -12.64
N PHE A 373 -20.38 26.36 -12.56
CA PHE A 373 -21.02 25.10 -12.13
C PHE A 373 -20.69 23.96 -13.10
N GLU A 374 -20.69 24.22 -14.40
CA GLU A 374 -20.39 23.23 -15.45
C GLU A 374 -18.96 22.72 -15.36
N GLU A 375 -18.00 23.58 -15.07
CA GLU A 375 -16.61 23.19 -14.84
C GLU A 375 -16.46 22.30 -13.61
N ARG A 376 -17.13 22.61 -12.51
CA ARG A 376 -17.15 21.76 -11.30
C ARG A 376 -17.78 20.40 -11.55
N LEU A 377 -18.92 20.38 -12.26
CA LEU A 377 -19.57 19.14 -12.66
C LEU A 377 -18.69 18.28 -13.56
N TYR A 378 -18.01 18.94 -14.52
CA TYR A 378 -17.03 18.28 -15.38
C TYR A 378 -15.91 17.59 -14.58
N VAL A 379 -15.30 18.29 -13.65
CA VAL A 379 -14.21 17.76 -12.81
C VAL A 379 -14.70 16.65 -11.88
N ARG A 380 -15.90 16.78 -11.30
CA ARG A 380 -16.52 15.71 -10.52
C ARG A 380 -16.67 14.42 -11.32
N LYS A 381 -17.14 14.50 -12.57
CA LYS A 381 -17.27 13.34 -13.46
C LYS A 381 -15.93 12.72 -13.81
N LEU A 382 -14.91 13.53 -14.09
CA LEU A 382 -13.56 13.03 -14.31
C LEU A 382 -13.03 12.26 -13.09
N SER A 383 -13.25 12.80 -11.87
CA SER A 383 -12.87 12.14 -10.62
C SER A 383 -13.54 10.78 -10.46
N GLN A 384 -14.83 10.66 -10.83
CA GLN A 384 -15.57 9.40 -10.84
C GLN A 384 -14.96 8.38 -11.80
N PHE A 385 -14.56 8.79 -13.01
CA PHE A 385 -13.97 7.87 -13.98
C PHE A 385 -12.58 7.40 -13.54
N ILE A 386 -11.76 8.30 -13.03
CA ILE A 386 -10.42 7.98 -12.52
C ILE A 386 -10.52 7.03 -11.33
N GLY A 387 -11.36 7.34 -10.34
CA GLY A 387 -11.57 6.49 -9.17
C GLY A 387 -12.16 5.11 -9.52
N THR A 388 -13.10 5.06 -10.49
CA THR A 388 -13.66 3.80 -10.97
C THR A 388 -12.62 2.95 -11.68
N ARG A 389 -11.78 3.55 -12.54
CA ARG A 389 -10.67 2.85 -13.19
C ARG A 389 -9.70 2.28 -12.17
N ALA A 390 -9.27 3.10 -11.21
CA ALA A 390 -8.35 2.68 -10.16
C ALA A 390 -8.91 1.50 -9.36
N ALA A 391 -10.16 1.55 -8.91
CA ALA A 391 -10.80 0.46 -8.17
C ALA A 391 -10.90 -0.83 -9.02
N ARG A 392 -11.32 -0.72 -10.29
CA ARG A 392 -11.44 -1.87 -11.20
C ARG A 392 -10.10 -2.53 -11.50
N LEU A 393 -9.03 -1.75 -11.68
CA LEU A 393 -7.69 -2.31 -11.88
C LEU A 393 -7.13 -2.92 -10.58
N SER A 394 -7.38 -2.29 -9.44
CA SER A 394 -6.89 -2.76 -8.15
C SER A 394 -7.33 -4.19 -7.81
N ILE A 395 -8.51 -4.62 -8.23
CA ILE A 395 -8.98 -5.99 -7.98
C ILE A 395 -8.29 -7.05 -8.86
N CYS A 396 -7.52 -6.65 -9.87
CA CYS A 396 -6.83 -7.62 -10.71
C CYS A 396 -5.79 -8.42 -9.92
N GLY A 397 -5.02 -7.78 -9.04
CA GLY A 397 -4.08 -8.47 -8.15
C GLY A 397 -4.78 -9.41 -7.18
N ILE A 398 -5.89 -8.99 -6.58
CA ILE A 398 -6.74 -9.83 -5.71
C ILE A 398 -7.25 -11.04 -6.50
N SER A 399 -7.86 -10.80 -7.65
CA SER A 399 -8.43 -11.86 -8.48
C SER A 399 -7.37 -12.85 -8.97
N ALA A 400 -6.17 -12.36 -9.30
CA ALA A 400 -5.04 -13.21 -9.73
C ALA A 400 -4.60 -14.15 -8.59
N VAL A 401 -4.41 -13.63 -7.38
CA VAL A 401 -4.06 -14.45 -6.21
C VAL A 401 -5.18 -15.45 -5.91
N CYS A 402 -6.45 -15.02 -5.86
CA CYS A 402 -7.56 -15.91 -5.58
C CYS A 402 -7.68 -17.03 -6.62
N LYS A 403 -7.50 -16.74 -7.91
CA LYS A 403 -7.52 -17.77 -8.99
C LYS A 403 -6.31 -18.70 -8.90
N LYS A 404 -5.10 -18.17 -8.72
CA LYS A 404 -3.86 -18.94 -8.57
C LYS A 404 -3.95 -19.91 -7.39
N MET A 405 -4.43 -19.43 -6.24
CA MET A 405 -4.56 -20.23 -5.02
C MET A 405 -5.85 -21.06 -4.94
N ASN A 406 -6.73 -20.92 -5.94
CA ASN A 406 -8.04 -21.58 -6.00
C ASN A 406 -8.95 -21.25 -4.78
N HIS A 407 -8.84 -20.05 -4.23
CA HIS A 407 -9.73 -19.60 -3.17
C HIS A 407 -11.14 -19.40 -3.70
N LYS A 408 -12.08 -20.18 -3.18
CA LYS A 408 -13.51 -20.09 -3.54
C LYS A 408 -14.29 -19.18 -2.62
N LYS A 409 -13.83 -19.07 -1.37
CA LYS A 409 -14.39 -18.21 -0.35
C LYS A 409 -13.25 -17.73 0.55
N CYS A 410 -13.09 -16.43 0.66
CA CYS A 410 -12.06 -15.84 1.53
C CYS A 410 -12.34 -14.36 1.81
N HIS A 411 -11.60 -13.79 2.75
CA HIS A 411 -11.55 -12.37 3.00
C HIS A 411 -10.19 -11.80 2.56
N ILE A 412 -10.23 -10.57 2.08
CA ILE A 412 -9.07 -9.79 1.67
C ILE A 412 -8.99 -8.59 2.61
N ALA A 413 -7.94 -8.52 3.39
CA ALA A 413 -7.70 -7.35 4.23
C ALA A 413 -7.14 -6.21 3.40
N ALA A 414 -7.77 -5.06 3.45
CA ALA A 414 -7.32 -3.88 2.71
C ALA A 414 -7.12 -2.68 3.64
N ASP A 415 -5.98 -2.00 3.50
CA ASP A 415 -5.65 -0.77 4.19
C ASP A 415 -5.16 0.30 3.18
N GLY A 416 -4.93 1.50 3.68
CA GLY A 416 -4.43 2.62 2.92
C GLY A 416 -5.51 3.67 2.61
N SER A 417 -5.03 4.90 2.39
CA SER A 417 -5.90 6.08 2.30
C SER A 417 -6.85 6.07 1.10
N VAL A 418 -6.51 5.39 0.03
CA VAL A 418 -7.40 5.26 -1.15
C VAL A 418 -8.55 4.33 -0.80
N PHE A 419 -8.28 3.18 -0.18
CA PHE A 419 -9.33 2.26 0.22
C PHE A 419 -10.26 2.88 1.28
N LEU A 420 -9.68 3.50 2.31
CA LEU A 420 -10.42 3.96 3.48
C LEU A 420 -11.15 5.29 3.29
N LYS A 421 -10.68 6.15 2.40
CA LYS A 421 -11.14 7.55 2.33
C LYS A 421 -11.63 7.98 0.96
N TYR A 422 -11.27 7.27 -0.12
CA TYR A 422 -11.75 7.64 -1.44
C TYR A 422 -13.21 7.19 -1.61
N PRO A 423 -14.14 8.10 -1.98
CA PRO A 423 -15.57 7.78 -2.08
C PRO A 423 -15.84 6.60 -3.03
N TYR A 424 -16.67 5.69 -2.57
CA TYR A 424 -17.13 4.54 -3.36
C TYR A 424 -16.03 3.58 -3.86
N PHE A 425 -14.79 3.70 -3.40
CA PHE A 425 -13.72 2.80 -3.84
C PHE A 425 -13.97 1.35 -3.43
N PRO A 426 -14.35 1.04 -2.16
CA PRO A 426 -14.66 -0.33 -1.75
C PRO A 426 -15.82 -0.95 -2.55
N GLU A 427 -16.88 -0.19 -2.77
CA GLU A 427 -18.07 -0.64 -3.51
C GLU A 427 -17.72 -0.94 -4.99
N ARG A 428 -16.92 -0.08 -5.61
CA ARG A 428 -16.45 -0.28 -6.99
C ARG A 428 -15.50 -1.47 -7.11
N ALA A 429 -14.66 -1.68 -6.12
CA ALA A 429 -13.80 -2.85 -6.05
C ALA A 429 -14.63 -4.13 -5.90
N ALA A 430 -15.61 -4.15 -5.00
CA ALA A 430 -16.54 -5.27 -4.83
C ALA A 430 -17.35 -5.55 -6.11
N GLN A 431 -17.83 -4.51 -6.81
CA GLN A 431 -18.48 -4.66 -8.11
C GLN A 431 -17.53 -5.23 -9.16
N GLY A 432 -16.26 -4.78 -9.18
CA GLY A 432 -15.25 -5.31 -10.09
C GLY A 432 -14.99 -6.81 -9.86
N LEU A 433 -14.96 -7.28 -8.61
CA LEU A 433 -14.89 -8.70 -8.28
C LEU A 433 -16.12 -9.44 -8.76
N SER A 434 -17.33 -8.89 -8.54
CA SER A 434 -18.58 -9.46 -9.04
C SER A 434 -18.54 -9.66 -10.56
N ASP A 435 -18.12 -8.63 -11.29
CA ASP A 435 -18.00 -8.67 -12.76
C ASP A 435 -17.01 -9.76 -13.23
N VAL A 436 -15.89 -9.92 -12.53
CA VAL A 436 -14.83 -10.90 -12.87
C VAL A 436 -15.22 -12.33 -12.55
N PHE A 437 -15.95 -12.56 -11.45
CA PHE A 437 -16.31 -13.89 -10.97
C PHE A 437 -17.75 -14.30 -11.33
N GLY A 438 -18.53 -13.39 -11.93
CA GLY A 438 -19.89 -13.68 -12.40
C GLY A 438 -20.89 -13.80 -11.26
N TRP A 439 -20.85 -12.88 -10.28
CA TRP A 439 -21.78 -12.89 -9.12
C TRP A 439 -22.97 -11.96 -9.33
N ASP A 440 -23.51 -11.93 -10.53
CA ASP A 440 -24.66 -11.09 -10.87
C ASP A 440 -25.84 -11.35 -9.94
N GLY A 441 -26.38 -10.27 -9.36
CA GLY A 441 -27.55 -10.33 -8.46
C GLY A 441 -27.26 -10.82 -7.04
N ILE A 442 -26.01 -11.08 -6.68
CA ILE A 442 -25.60 -11.37 -5.30
C ILE A 442 -25.32 -10.03 -4.59
N ASP A 443 -25.87 -9.82 -3.40
CA ASP A 443 -25.54 -8.65 -2.57
C ASP A 443 -24.04 -8.66 -2.22
N MET A 444 -23.38 -7.51 -2.28
CA MET A 444 -21.93 -7.38 -2.02
C MET A 444 -21.49 -7.96 -0.68
N LYS A 445 -22.36 -7.89 0.35
CA LYS A 445 -22.09 -8.48 1.66
C LYS A 445 -22.05 -10.00 1.67
N ASP A 446 -22.66 -10.64 0.65
CA ASP A 446 -22.77 -12.09 0.49
C ASP A 446 -21.81 -12.63 -0.59
N HIS A 447 -20.94 -11.76 -1.16
CA HIS A 447 -19.92 -12.20 -2.11
C HIS A 447 -19.00 -13.25 -1.50
N PRO A 448 -18.64 -14.30 -2.23
CA PRO A 448 -17.72 -15.33 -1.72
C PRO A 448 -16.33 -14.76 -1.35
N ILE A 449 -15.83 -13.80 -2.11
CA ILE A 449 -14.58 -13.08 -1.81
C ILE A 449 -14.96 -11.66 -1.40
N GLN A 450 -14.63 -11.29 -0.15
CA GLN A 450 -14.97 -9.99 0.41
C GLN A 450 -13.71 -9.20 0.72
N ILE A 451 -13.69 -7.91 0.33
CA ILE A 451 -12.64 -6.99 0.73
C ILE A 451 -13.11 -6.32 2.02
N LYS A 452 -12.33 -6.47 3.08
CA LYS A 452 -12.62 -5.92 4.40
C LYS A 452 -11.54 -4.90 4.80
N GLN A 453 -11.93 -3.91 5.59
CA GLN A 453 -10.95 -3.05 6.23
C GLN A 453 -10.04 -3.89 7.12
N ALA A 454 -8.73 -3.66 6.99
CA ALA A 454 -7.72 -4.38 7.73
C ALA A 454 -7.68 -3.94 9.20
N GLU A 455 -7.24 -4.85 10.05
CA GLU A 455 -6.73 -4.54 11.38
C GLU A 455 -5.39 -3.77 11.30
N ASP A 456 -4.90 -3.26 12.43
CA ASP A 456 -3.62 -2.54 12.51
C ASP A 456 -2.42 -3.43 12.09
N GLY A 457 -2.12 -3.44 10.80
CA GLY A 457 -1.07 -4.27 10.21
C GLY A 457 0.33 -3.93 10.71
N SER A 458 0.68 -2.65 10.75
CA SER A 458 2.02 -2.23 11.14
C SER A 458 2.31 -2.29 12.64
N GLY A 459 1.27 -2.31 13.47
CA GLY A 459 1.38 -2.53 14.91
C GLY A 459 1.14 -3.98 15.29
N VAL A 460 -0.14 -4.42 15.23
CA VAL A 460 -0.56 -5.76 15.65
C VAL A 460 0.07 -6.84 14.77
N GLY A 461 0.11 -6.65 13.45
CA GLY A 461 0.71 -7.64 12.53
C GLY A 461 2.20 -7.85 12.81
N ALA A 462 2.94 -6.80 13.10
CA ALA A 462 4.36 -6.89 13.47
C ALA A 462 4.56 -7.67 14.78
N ALA A 463 3.70 -7.42 15.76
CA ALA A 463 3.74 -8.13 17.05
C ALA A 463 3.41 -9.63 16.89
N VAL A 464 2.36 -9.96 16.14
CA VAL A 464 1.97 -11.37 15.89
C VAL A 464 3.07 -12.10 15.12
N ILE A 465 3.68 -11.46 14.09
CA ILE A 465 4.81 -12.07 13.38
C ILE A 465 6.02 -12.26 14.29
N ALA A 466 6.31 -11.29 15.17
CA ALA A 466 7.37 -11.45 16.17
C ALA A 466 7.08 -12.60 17.13
N ALA A 467 5.82 -12.80 17.54
CA ALA A 467 5.40 -13.92 18.37
C ALA A 467 5.60 -15.28 17.67
N LEU A 468 5.14 -15.41 16.43
CA LEU A 468 5.34 -16.61 15.62
C LEU A 468 6.83 -16.93 15.41
N SER A 469 7.63 -15.91 15.12
CA SER A 469 9.08 -16.05 14.93
C SER A 469 9.77 -16.46 16.23
N HIS A 470 9.34 -15.90 17.36
CA HIS A 470 9.87 -16.25 18.67
C HIS A 470 9.56 -17.71 19.02
N ALA A 471 8.30 -18.14 18.90
CA ALA A 471 7.88 -19.50 19.16
C ALA A 471 8.61 -20.54 18.29
N ARG A 472 8.85 -20.20 17.00
CA ARG A 472 9.60 -21.08 16.10
C ARG A 472 11.08 -21.17 16.50
N ARG A 473 11.68 -20.06 16.89
CA ARG A 473 13.07 -19.98 17.34
C ARG A 473 13.31 -20.73 18.65
N GLU A 474 12.36 -20.72 19.59
CA GLU A 474 12.42 -21.51 20.81
C GLU A 474 12.43 -23.03 20.54
N LYS A 475 11.77 -23.45 19.46
CA LYS A 475 11.82 -24.85 18.96
C LYS A 475 13.13 -25.18 18.23
N GLY A 476 14.05 -24.22 18.07
CA GLY A 476 15.29 -24.38 17.33
C GLY A 476 15.11 -24.46 15.81
N LEU A 477 13.98 -23.99 15.27
CA LEU A 477 13.63 -24.05 13.85
C LEU A 477 14.11 -22.81 13.08
N SER A 478 14.45 -23.00 11.83
CA SER A 478 15.02 -21.98 10.95
C SER A 478 13.98 -21.01 10.41
N LEU A 479 14.42 -19.76 10.17
CA LEU A 479 13.60 -18.63 9.71
C LEU A 479 14.32 -17.83 8.61
N GLY A 480 14.99 -18.52 7.68
CA GLY A 480 15.75 -17.87 6.62
C GLY A 480 16.46 -18.87 5.70
N LEU A 481 17.30 -18.33 4.81
CA LEU A 481 18.17 -19.10 3.93
C LEU A 481 19.33 -19.74 4.70
N LYS A 482 19.82 -20.87 4.21
CA LYS A 482 21.10 -21.43 4.65
C LYS A 482 22.21 -20.39 4.43
N LYS A 483 23.01 -20.16 5.47
CA LYS A 483 24.20 -19.29 5.39
C LYS A 483 25.37 -20.00 4.71
#